data_0646d23d2d9dee1d1cf4328451762238
#
_entry.id   0646d23d2d9dee1d1cf4328451762238
#
_cell.length_a   1.000
_cell.length_b   1.000
_cell.length_c   1.000
_cell.angle_alpha   90.00
_cell.angle_beta   90.00
_cell.angle_gamma   90.00
#
_symmetry.space_group_name_H-M   'P 1'
#
loop_
_entity.id
_entity.type
_entity.pdbx_description
1 polymer ?
#
loop_
_entity_poly.entity_id
_entity_poly.type
_entity_poly.pdbx_seq_one_letter_code
_entity_poly.pdbx_strand_id
1 'polypeptide(L)'
;MPKKDNNIEFVALDSLEYEVFEFGKYLRSVRQAKGISIRQLAKDVNKTPTYLSDIENGHNKPPEKELLETIIQKLNLDDSPKVKATLFDLAAKERNDIPADVKDYIMSNQTLLRIIRTAKDRPNSEQIWSQIAKTI
;
A
#
# COMPACT_ATOMS: atom_id res chain seq x y z
N MET A 1 6.69 -13.78 23.42
CA MET A 1 5.39 -13.07 23.30
C MET A 1 5.12 -12.73 21.84
N PRO A 2 4.51 -13.66 21.12
CA PRO A 2 4.34 -13.46 19.67
C PRO A 2 3.63 -12.16 19.31
N LYS A 3 2.57 -11.81 20.03
CA LYS A 3 1.81 -10.58 19.74
C LYS A 3 2.64 -9.33 19.90
N LYS A 4 3.46 -9.28 20.97
CA LYS A 4 4.31 -8.13 21.25
C LYS A 4 5.40 -8.02 20.19
N ASP A 5 6.00 -9.15 19.84
CA ASP A 5 7.03 -9.18 18.82
C ASP A 5 6.47 -8.76 17.45
N ASN A 6 5.27 -9.23 17.13
CA ASN A 6 4.58 -8.84 15.90
C ASN A 6 4.32 -7.34 15.86
N ASN A 7 3.94 -6.74 16.99
CA ASN A 7 3.70 -5.29 17.05
C ASN A 7 4.98 -4.50 16.83
N ILE A 8 6.10 -4.94 17.42
CA ILE A 8 7.41 -4.30 17.24
C ILE A 8 7.83 -4.39 15.78
N GLU A 9 7.70 -5.56 15.18
CA GLU A 9 8.01 -5.79 13.78
C GLU A 9 7.15 -4.91 12.87
N PHE A 10 5.86 -4.81 13.17
CA PHE A 10 4.93 -4.00 12.41
C PHE A 10 5.32 -2.52 12.44
N VAL A 11 5.68 -2.01 13.62
CA VAL A 11 6.14 -0.62 13.76
C VAL A 11 7.44 -0.39 12.99
N ALA A 12 8.37 -1.36 13.05
CA ALA A 12 9.62 -1.26 12.31
C ALA A 12 9.37 -1.20 10.79
N LEU A 13 8.43 -2.03 10.29
CA LEU A 13 8.06 -2.00 8.87
C LEU A 13 7.47 -0.65 8.48
N ASP A 14 6.63 -0.08 9.33
CA ASP A 14 5.99 1.21 9.08
C ASP A 14 7.01 2.34 9.01
N SER A 15 8.14 2.22 9.69
CA SER A 15 9.18 3.25 9.73
C SER A 15 10.25 3.08 8.65
N LEU A 16 10.28 1.96 7.92
CA LEU A 16 11.26 1.71 6.88
C LEU A 16 10.86 2.36 5.56
N GLU A 17 11.86 2.66 4.76
CA GLU A 17 11.63 3.17 3.41
C GLU A 17 11.14 2.03 2.52
N TYR A 18 9.96 2.18 1.99
CA TYR A 18 9.30 1.10 1.25
C TYR A 18 9.91 0.82 -0.12
N GLU A 19 10.81 1.67 -0.62
CA GLU A 19 11.53 1.37 -1.86
C GLU A 19 12.35 0.08 -1.77
N VAL A 20 12.71 -0.31 -0.55
CA VAL A 20 13.50 -1.52 -0.30
C VAL A 20 12.65 -2.78 -0.41
N PHE A 21 11.35 -2.65 -0.28
CA PHE A 21 10.43 -3.79 -0.21
C PHE A 21 9.67 -3.98 -1.50
N GLU A 22 9.60 -5.21 -1.96
CA GLU A 22 8.65 -5.62 -2.98
C GLU A 22 7.26 -5.78 -2.33
N PHE A 23 6.22 -5.59 -3.11
CA PHE A 23 4.86 -5.72 -2.60
C PHE A 23 4.63 -7.05 -1.88
N GLY A 24 5.02 -8.15 -2.52
CA GLY A 24 4.78 -9.49 -1.96
C GLY A 24 5.47 -9.70 -0.62
N LYS A 25 6.72 -9.27 -0.50
CA LYS A 25 7.46 -9.38 0.75
C LYS A 25 6.82 -8.55 1.86
N TYR A 26 6.40 -7.35 1.52
CA TYR A 26 5.75 -6.47 2.49
C TYR A 26 4.41 -7.07 2.94
N LEU A 27 3.61 -7.54 2.00
CA LEU A 27 2.34 -8.19 2.31
C LEU A 27 2.54 -9.37 3.25
N ARG A 28 3.54 -10.21 2.97
CA ARG A 28 3.87 -11.34 3.85
C ARG A 28 4.19 -10.87 5.27
N SER A 29 5.04 -9.85 5.37
CA SER A 29 5.44 -9.32 6.68
C SER A 29 4.26 -8.79 7.46
N VAL A 30 3.35 -8.07 6.80
CA VAL A 30 2.14 -7.54 7.43
C VAL A 30 1.24 -8.70 7.88
N ARG A 31 1.03 -9.68 7.02
CA ARG A 31 0.20 -10.84 7.33
C ARG A 31 0.75 -11.59 8.54
N GLN A 32 2.06 -11.84 8.55
CA GLN A 32 2.72 -12.55 9.65
C GLN A 32 2.66 -11.76 10.95
N ALA A 33 2.83 -10.44 10.86
CA ALA A 33 2.72 -9.58 12.04
C ALA A 33 1.31 -9.61 12.64
N LYS A 34 0.30 -9.83 11.81
CA LYS A 34 -1.08 -10.00 12.28
C LYS A 34 -1.39 -11.43 12.75
N GLY A 35 -0.45 -12.35 12.60
CA GLY A 35 -0.66 -13.74 13.01
C GLY A 35 -1.63 -14.50 12.13
N ILE A 36 -1.82 -14.08 10.90
CA ILE A 36 -2.78 -14.69 9.97
C ILE A 36 -2.03 -15.60 9.01
N SER A 37 -2.45 -16.86 8.91
CA SER A 37 -1.84 -17.80 7.97
C SER A 37 -2.25 -17.46 6.53
N ILE A 38 -1.42 -17.89 5.57
CA ILE A 38 -1.75 -17.69 4.17
C ILE A 38 -3.05 -18.41 3.79
N ARG A 39 -3.29 -19.57 4.37
CA ARG A 39 -4.53 -20.32 4.12
C ARG A 39 -5.75 -19.57 4.62
N GLN A 40 -5.63 -18.97 5.81
CA GLN A 40 -6.73 -18.20 6.37
C GLN A 40 -7.02 -16.95 5.54
N LEU A 41 -5.98 -16.21 5.18
CA LEU A 41 -6.18 -15.02 4.36
C LEU A 41 -6.78 -15.38 3.01
N ALA A 42 -6.29 -16.45 2.37
CA ALA A 42 -6.82 -16.89 1.09
C ALA A 42 -8.32 -17.19 1.20
N LYS A 43 -8.71 -17.92 2.24
CA LYS A 43 -10.13 -18.22 2.48
C LYS A 43 -10.93 -16.94 2.67
N ASP A 44 -10.42 -16.02 3.46
CA ASP A 44 -11.13 -14.77 3.78
C ASP A 44 -11.36 -13.89 2.55
N VAL A 45 -10.45 -13.95 1.58
CA VAL A 45 -10.56 -13.15 0.36
C VAL A 45 -11.04 -13.96 -0.85
N ASN A 46 -11.49 -15.18 -0.61
CA ASN A 46 -12.04 -16.07 -1.63
C ASN A 46 -11.06 -16.38 -2.75
N LYS A 47 -9.82 -16.67 -2.37
CA LYS A 47 -8.74 -17.06 -3.30
C LYS A 47 -8.09 -18.33 -2.80
N THR A 48 -7.22 -18.92 -3.63
CA THR A 48 -6.47 -20.11 -3.22
C THR A 48 -5.20 -19.71 -2.48
N PRO A 49 -4.69 -20.57 -1.57
CA PRO A 49 -3.40 -20.31 -0.95
C PRO A 49 -2.27 -20.18 -1.97
N THR A 50 -2.32 -20.96 -3.06
CA THR A 50 -1.31 -20.90 -4.14
C THR A 50 -1.32 -19.51 -4.78
N TYR A 51 -2.49 -18.95 -5.06
CA TYR A 51 -2.59 -17.62 -5.64
C TYR A 51 -1.92 -16.56 -4.76
N LEU A 52 -2.23 -16.57 -3.46
CA LEU A 52 -1.62 -15.61 -2.53
C LEU A 52 -0.13 -15.86 -2.35
N SER A 53 0.28 -17.12 -2.29
CA SER A 53 1.68 -17.47 -2.20
C SER A 53 2.47 -16.93 -3.40
N ASP A 54 1.89 -17.04 -4.59
CA ASP A 54 2.53 -16.53 -5.82
C ASP A 54 2.69 -15.01 -5.76
N ILE A 55 1.70 -14.30 -5.21
CA ILE A 55 1.82 -12.85 -5.01
C ILE A 55 2.93 -12.54 -4.01
N GLU A 56 2.96 -13.23 -2.88
CA GLU A 56 3.96 -12.98 -1.83
C GLU A 56 5.37 -13.29 -2.30
N ASN A 57 5.52 -14.25 -3.21
CA ASN A 57 6.81 -14.63 -3.75
C ASN A 57 7.20 -13.88 -5.02
N GLY A 58 6.36 -12.95 -5.47
CA GLY A 58 6.66 -12.15 -6.65
C GLY A 58 6.42 -12.84 -7.97
N HIS A 59 5.74 -13.97 -7.98
CA HIS A 59 5.44 -14.73 -9.21
C HIS A 59 4.20 -14.21 -9.92
N ASN A 60 3.36 -13.45 -9.23
CA ASN A 60 2.20 -12.77 -9.79
C ASN A 60 2.28 -11.30 -9.47
N LYS A 61 1.65 -10.48 -10.31
CA LYS A 61 1.51 -9.05 -10.07
C LYS A 61 0.68 -8.80 -8.81
N PRO A 62 0.89 -7.65 -8.15
CA PRO A 62 0.04 -7.27 -7.04
C PRO A 62 -1.44 -7.27 -7.45
N PRO A 63 -2.36 -7.53 -6.50
CA PRO A 63 -3.78 -7.52 -6.80
C PRO A 63 -4.26 -6.12 -7.19
N GLU A 64 -5.32 -6.08 -7.95
CA GLU A 64 -5.96 -4.82 -8.31
C GLU A 64 -6.73 -4.25 -7.13
N LYS A 65 -7.29 -3.06 -7.32
CA LYS A 65 -7.87 -2.26 -6.25
C LYS A 65 -8.87 -3.03 -5.38
N GLU A 66 -9.84 -3.70 -6.01
CA GLU A 66 -10.91 -4.36 -5.27
C GLU A 66 -10.37 -5.47 -4.37
N LEU A 67 -9.50 -6.31 -4.90
CA LEU A 67 -8.92 -7.39 -4.12
C LEU A 67 -7.96 -6.84 -3.06
N LEU A 68 -7.17 -5.83 -3.41
CA LEU A 68 -6.26 -5.21 -2.44
C LEU A 68 -7.03 -4.61 -1.27
N GLU A 69 -8.13 -3.92 -1.54
CA GLU A 69 -8.98 -3.39 -0.48
C GLU A 69 -9.55 -4.49 0.41
N THR A 70 -9.97 -5.60 -0.19
CA THR A 70 -10.46 -6.74 0.58
C THR A 70 -9.37 -7.35 1.45
N ILE A 71 -8.16 -7.50 0.93
CA ILE A 71 -7.01 -7.99 1.69
C ILE A 71 -6.75 -7.06 2.90
N ILE A 72 -6.71 -5.77 2.65
CA ILE A 72 -6.48 -4.76 3.70
C ILE A 72 -7.55 -4.88 4.78
N GLN A 73 -8.80 -5.02 4.40
CA GLN A 73 -9.91 -5.18 5.33
C GLN A 73 -9.75 -6.45 6.17
N LYS A 74 -9.40 -7.56 5.54
CA LYS A 74 -9.26 -8.85 6.24
C LYS A 74 -8.02 -8.89 7.14
N LEU A 75 -7.03 -8.06 6.85
CA LEU A 75 -5.85 -7.92 7.71
C LEU A 75 -6.08 -6.95 8.88
N ASN A 76 -7.25 -6.33 8.96
CA ASN A 76 -7.63 -5.41 10.04
C ASN A 76 -6.60 -4.27 10.20
N LEU A 77 -6.35 -3.54 9.12
CA LEU A 77 -5.36 -2.47 9.10
C LEU A 77 -5.94 -1.09 9.39
N ASP A 78 -7.13 -1.02 10.00
CA ASP A 78 -7.78 0.27 10.28
C ASP A 78 -6.96 1.16 11.20
N ASP A 79 -6.18 0.57 12.10
CA ASP A 79 -5.32 1.31 13.02
C ASP A 79 -3.95 1.64 12.41
N SER A 80 -3.72 1.29 11.16
CA SER A 80 -2.40 1.40 10.55
C SER A 80 -2.48 2.07 9.18
N PRO A 81 -2.84 3.37 9.13
CA PRO A 81 -3.00 4.06 7.85
C PRO A 81 -1.72 4.09 7.02
N LYS A 82 -0.56 4.14 7.66
CA LYS A 82 0.71 4.13 6.93
C LYS A 82 0.96 2.77 6.27
N VAL A 83 0.61 1.68 6.95
CA VAL A 83 0.75 0.34 6.37
C VAL A 83 -0.18 0.17 5.18
N LYS A 84 -1.42 0.64 5.31
CA LYS A 84 -2.37 0.63 4.20
C LYS A 84 -1.82 1.41 2.99
N ALA A 85 -1.35 2.62 3.24
CA ALA A 85 -0.78 3.46 2.18
C ALA A 85 0.42 2.78 1.52
N THR A 86 1.29 2.15 2.31
CA THR A 86 2.46 1.46 1.78
C THR A 86 2.06 0.31 0.87
N LEU A 87 1.03 -0.45 1.25
CA LEU A 87 0.54 -1.53 0.38
C LEU A 87 0.05 -1.00 -0.97
N PHE A 88 -0.73 0.10 -0.96
CA PHE A 88 -1.16 0.72 -2.21
C PHE A 88 0.01 1.26 -3.02
N ASP A 89 0.97 1.90 -2.36
CA ASP A 89 2.13 2.49 -3.02
C ASP A 89 3.00 1.43 -3.69
N LEU A 90 3.27 0.32 -2.99
CA LEU A 90 4.09 -0.75 -3.54
C LEU A 90 3.39 -1.46 -4.70
N ALA A 91 2.08 -1.68 -4.58
CA ALA A 91 1.32 -2.28 -5.68
C ALA A 91 1.37 -1.40 -6.93
N ALA A 92 1.20 -0.08 -6.75
CA ALA A 92 1.24 0.86 -7.86
C ALA A 92 2.64 0.95 -8.47
N LYS A 93 3.67 0.95 -7.63
CA LYS A 93 5.06 1.02 -8.09
C LYS A 93 5.41 -0.14 -9.02
N GLU A 94 5.01 -1.35 -8.66
CA GLU A 94 5.27 -2.53 -9.50
C GLU A 94 4.49 -2.48 -10.83
N ARG A 95 3.37 -1.76 -10.86
CA ARG A 95 2.55 -1.57 -12.06
C ARG A 95 2.91 -0.29 -12.82
N ASN A 96 3.83 0.50 -12.31
CA ASN A 96 4.16 1.83 -12.84
C ASN A 96 2.89 2.69 -12.98
N ASP A 97 2.11 2.75 -11.91
CA ASP A 97 0.83 3.44 -11.88
C ASP A 97 0.74 4.32 -10.64
N ILE A 98 -0.34 5.07 -10.52
CA ILE A 98 -0.67 5.86 -9.34
C ILE A 98 -1.35 4.93 -8.33
N PRO A 99 -1.04 5.06 -7.01
CA PRO A 99 -1.72 4.26 -6.00
C PRO A 99 -3.24 4.36 -6.14
N ALA A 100 -3.91 3.21 -6.09
CA ALA A 100 -5.33 3.12 -6.42
C ALA A 100 -6.21 3.95 -5.49
N ASP A 101 -5.81 4.07 -4.22
CA ASP A 101 -6.56 4.85 -3.23
C ASP A 101 -6.55 6.34 -3.51
N VAL A 102 -5.48 6.88 -4.13
CA VAL A 102 -5.42 8.30 -4.49
C VAL A 102 -5.84 8.56 -5.93
N LYS A 103 -5.73 7.58 -6.80
CA LYS A 103 -6.05 7.73 -8.22
C LYS A 103 -7.50 8.18 -8.44
N ASP A 104 -8.43 7.52 -7.79
CA ASP A 104 -9.85 7.85 -7.92
C ASP A 104 -10.15 9.24 -7.39
N TYR A 105 -9.52 9.60 -6.29
CA TYR A 105 -9.68 10.94 -5.72
C TYR A 105 -9.20 12.01 -6.70
N ILE A 106 -8.00 11.82 -7.26
CA ILE A 106 -7.44 12.77 -8.22
C ILE A 106 -8.34 12.87 -9.45
N MET A 107 -8.80 11.73 -9.96
CA MET A 107 -9.63 11.71 -11.17
C MET A 107 -11.00 12.34 -10.97
N SER A 108 -11.51 12.35 -9.75
CA SER A 108 -12.79 12.95 -9.44
C SER A 108 -12.73 14.46 -9.17
N ASN A 109 -11.52 15.03 -9.11
CA ASN A 109 -11.33 16.43 -8.72
C ASN A 109 -10.62 17.18 -9.84
N GLN A 110 -11.41 17.85 -10.69
CA GLN A 110 -10.87 18.57 -11.84
C GLN A 110 -9.97 19.74 -11.45
N THR A 111 -10.28 20.40 -10.35
CA THR A 111 -9.44 21.49 -9.85
C THR A 111 -8.06 20.97 -9.49
N LEU A 112 -8.01 19.82 -8.80
CA LEU A 112 -6.74 19.19 -8.43
C LEU A 112 -5.95 18.79 -9.67
N LEU A 113 -6.58 18.17 -10.66
CA LEU A 113 -5.91 17.80 -11.91
C LEU A 113 -5.30 19.01 -12.61
N ARG A 114 -6.05 20.12 -12.65
CA ARG A 114 -5.56 21.37 -13.26
C ARG A 114 -4.34 21.91 -12.50
N ILE A 115 -4.41 21.88 -11.17
CA ILE A 115 -3.30 22.34 -10.33
C ILE A 115 -2.06 21.50 -10.57
N ILE A 116 -2.23 20.17 -10.62
CA ILE A 116 -1.10 19.26 -10.86
C ILE A 116 -0.46 19.53 -12.22
N ARG A 117 -1.27 19.70 -13.28
CA ARG A 117 -0.74 20.01 -14.61
C ARG A 117 0.05 21.30 -14.61
N THR A 118 -0.48 22.33 -13.96
CA THR A 118 0.20 23.63 -13.90
C THR A 118 1.50 23.51 -13.13
N ALA A 119 1.46 22.84 -11.98
CA ALA A 119 2.63 22.72 -11.11
C ALA A 119 3.77 21.93 -11.77
N LYS A 120 3.45 20.85 -12.51
CA LYS A 120 4.50 20.02 -13.10
C LYS A 120 5.36 20.77 -14.12
N ASP A 121 4.81 21.82 -14.73
CA ASP A 121 5.51 22.61 -15.73
C ASP A 121 6.27 23.81 -15.14
N ARG A 122 6.17 24.03 -13.82
CA ARG A 122 6.85 25.13 -13.16
C ARG A 122 8.26 24.75 -12.73
N PRO A 123 9.27 25.64 -12.94
CA PRO A 123 10.64 25.33 -12.49
C PRO A 123 10.75 25.14 -10.98
N ASN A 124 9.83 25.73 -10.19
CA ASN A 124 9.84 25.67 -8.74
C ASN A 124 8.78 24.70 -8.19
N SER A 125 8.42 23.66 -8.95
CA SER A 125 7.35 22.74 -8.55
C SER A 125 7.60 22.07 -7.19
N GLU A 126 8.83 21.67 -6.91
CA GLU A 126 9.17 21.05 -5.63
C GLU A 126 8.95 21.99 -4.45
N GLN A 127 9.25 23.26 -4.63
CA GLN A 127 9.02 24.28 -3.60
C GLN A 127 7.52 24.46 -3.35
N ILE A 128 6.71 24.43 -4.41
CA ILE A 128 5.26 24.53 -4.30
C ILE A 128 4.72 23.36 -3.44
N TRP A 129 5.12 22.13 -3.78
CA TRP A 129 4.66 20.97 -3.03
C TRP A 129 5.16 20.96 -1.59
N SER A 130 6.41 21.36 -1.38
CA SER A 130 6.96 21.48 -0.02
C SER A 130 6.19 22.49 0.83
N GLN A 131 5.79 23.61 0.22
CA GLN A 131 5.01 24.61 0.93
C GLN A 131 3.63 24.09 1.27
N ILE A 132 2.97 23.38 0.37
CA ILE A 132 1.67 22.75 0.63
C ILE A 132 1.80 21.73 1.74
N ALA A 133 2.84 20.91 1.71
CA ALA A 133 3.07 19.89 2.75
C ALA A 133 3.16 20.51 4.15
N LYS A 134 3.72 21.71 4.26
CA LYS A 134 3.84 22.41 5.55
C LYS A 134 2.50 22.90 6.08
N THR A 135 1.50 23.06 5.22
CA THR A 135 0.18 23.56 5.63
C THR A 135 -0.79 22.43 5.97
N ILE A 136 -0.45 21.18 5.68
CA ILE A 136 -1.23 20.01 6.01
C ILE A 136 -0.74 19.39 7.31
#